data_e44e8e4dd30cdeef30b2f292dc36bb8c
#
_entry.id   e44e8e4dd30cdeef30b2f292dc36bb8c
#
_cell.length_a   1.000
_cell.length_b   1.000
_cell.length_c   1.000
_cell.angle_alpha   90.00
_cell.angle_beta   90.00
_cell.angle_gamma   90.00
#
_symmetry.space_group_name_H-M   'P 1'
#
loop_
_entity.id
_entity.type
_entity.pdbx_description
1 polymer ?
#
loop_
_entity_poly.entity_id
_entity_poly.type
_entity_poly.pdbx_seq_one_letter_code
_entity_poly.pdbx_strand_id
1 'polypeptide(L)'
;STIAWGIAIYFLFGNIDALGRYSGLSGIPALTIGPISLAGNAAMYFFIWGLLGIVMLLCRNLLDSRKGRAIRSLRGGIAMVESLEIDFFRMRLAIFVLAGLLAGLSGWLYAHMQRYVSPAPFDLRPGIELLLMALVGGAGHIAGAVVGAAIITLLKNVLQDVLPIFTRYSAQLEIVVFGVLFIVLLQKARAGIVPMITRYLPLPRMTLPEEAHPLARRARPAVSGRPVLTIQGATKRFGALAAVNDVSFEVKSGEVLGLIGPNGAGKTTLLNLITGTAKPNAGQILFLDDDMTRLAPRHIAAKGVSRTFQHVKLRPNMTLLDNVLLGTYSRTRSGFLAGAIRLDREEEASAKVEALQQLKRVGLGEKAGEQAGNLPLGQQRLLEVARALAADPVVVILDEPAAGLRRLEKQVLSDLLRTLRNEGMTIVLVEHDMEFVMNLVDRIVVMDFGAKLAEGLPAEIRADARVQEAYLGGVV
;
A
#
# COMPACT_ATOMS: atom_id res chain seq x y z
N SER A 1 -18.12 -9.59 -12.03
CA SER A 1 -17.66 -10.99 -12.16
C SER A 1 -17.92 -11.84 -10.90
N THR A 2 -17.70 -11.32 -9.69
CA THR A 2 -17.88 -12.07 -8.43
C THR A 2 -19.33 -12.53 -8.20
N ILE A 3 -20.32 -11.69 -8.49
CA ILE A 3 -21.74 -12.01 -8.41
C ILE A 3 -22.11 -13.16 -9.38
N ALA A 4 -21.60 -13.09 -10.61
CA ALA A 4 -21.87 -14.13 -11.61
C ALA A 4 -21.32 -15.50 -11.17
N TRP A 5 -20.13 -15.54 -10.56
CA TRP A 5 -19.58 -16.76 -9.97
C TRP A 5 -20.42 -17.28 -8.79
N GLY A 6 -20.92 -16.40 -7.92
CA GLY A 6 -21.82 -16.78 -6.83
C GLY A 6 -23.08 -17.47 -7.35
N ILE A 7 -23.73 -16.88 -8.35
CA ILE A 7 -24.92 -17.45 -9.01
C ILE A 7 -24.57 -18.78 -9.68
N ALA A 8 -23.46 -18.86 -10.41
CA ALA A 8 -23.03 -20.10 -11.08
C ALA A 8 -22.79 -21.24 -10.07
N ILE A 9 -22.14 -20.96 -8.95
CA ILE A 9 -21.87 -21.93 -7.88
C ILE A 9 -23.19 -22.37 -7.20
N TYR A 10 -24.12 -21.43 -6.95
CA TYR A 10 -25.43 -21.75 -6.40
C TYR A 10 -26.18 -22.78 -7.27
N PHE A 11 -26.28 -22.53 -8.60
CA PHE A 11 -26.89 -23.45 -9.52
C PHE A 11 -26.12 -24.77 -9.69
N LEU A 12 -24.78 -24.70 -9.70
CA LEU A 12 -23.95 -25.89 -9.76
C LEU A 12 -24.25 -26.83 -8.58
N PHE A 13 -24.21 -26.29 -7.36
CA PHE A 13 -24.48 -27.11 -6.15
C PHE A 13 -25.92 -27.61 -6.09
N GLY A 14 -26.89 -26.84 -6.56
CA GLY A 14 -28.29 -27.27 -6.67
C GLY A 14 -28.51 -28.43 -7.63
N ASN A 15 -27.59 -28.72 -8.55
CA ASN A 15 -27.68 -29.79 -9.53
C ASN A 15 -26.75 -31.00 -9.28
N ILE A 16 -25.90 -30.97 -8.24
CA ILE A 16 -25.00 -32.08 -7.92
C ILE A 16 -25.70 -33.07 -6.99
N ASP A 17 -25.93 -34.31 -7.45
CA ASP A 17 -26.59 -35.38 -6.69
C ASP A 17 -25.83 -35.71 -5.37
N ALA A 18 -24.51 -35.76 -5.42
CA ALA A 18 -23.67 -36.04 -4.23
C ALA A 18 -23.83 -35.00 -3.11
N LEU A 19 -24.32 -33.78 -3.43
CA LEU A 19 -24.58 -32.70 -2.49
C LEU A 19 -26.07 -32.58 -2.09
N GLY A 20 -26.90 -33.55 -2.49
CA GLY A 20 -28.33 -33.56 -2.19
C GLY A 20 -29.15 -32.57 -3.00
N ARG A 21 -28.60 -32.01 -4.07
CA ARG A 21 -29.26 -31.01 -4.94
C ARG A 21 -29.82 -29.83 -4.12
N TYR A 22 -30.96 -29.28 -4.53
CA TYR A 22 -31.66 -28.22 -3.78
C TYR A 22 -32.23 -28.67 -2.44
N SER A 23 -32.44 -30.01 -2.25
CA SER A 23 -32.88 -30.56 -0.97
C SER A 23 -31.78 -30.55 0.10
N GLY A 24 -30.55 -30.44 -0.31
CA GLY A 24 -29.39 -30.34 0.59
C GLY A 24 -29.01 -31.66 1.27
N LEU A 25 -28.03 -31.57 2.15
CA LEU A 25 -27.52 -32.68 2.97
C LEU A 25 -28.01 -32.53 4.40
N SER A 26 -28.67 -33.59 4.92
CA SER A 26 -29.12 -33.69 6.30
C SER A 26 -28.27 -34.71 7.08
N GLY A 27 -28.40 -34.73 8.41
CA GLY A 27 -27.73 -35.71 9.26
C GLY A 27 -26.26 -35.44 9.52
N ILE A 28 -25.81 -34.20 9.35
CA ILE A 28 -24.45 -33.80 9.68
C ILE A 28 -24.25 -34.00 11.20
N PRO A 29 -23.20 -34.74 11.62
CA PRO A 29 -22.98 -35.05 13.03
C PRO A 29 -22.72 -33.80 13.85
N ALA A 30 -23.05 -33.84 15.13
CA ALA A 30 -22.65 -32.78 16.06
C ALA A 30 -21.14 -32.69 16.15
N LEU A 31 -20.63 -31.48 16.29
CA LEU A 31 -19.19 -31.28 16.51
C LEU A 31 -18.76 -31.86 17.84
N THR A 32 -17.66 -32.62 17.83
CA THR A 32 -17.03 -33.17 19.05
C THR A 32 -15.54 -32.81 19.05
N ILE A 33 -15.01 -32.39 20.19
CA ILE A 33 -13.59 -32.12 20.39
C ILE A 33 -13.09 -33.07 21.45
N GLY A 34 -12.49 -34.16 20.99
CA GLY A 34 -12.14 -35.29 21.90
C GLY A 34 -13.39 -35.83 22.60
N PRO A 35 -13.42 -35.92 23.94
CA PRO A 35 -14.58 -36.39 24.69
C PRO A 35 -15.71 -35.35 24.83
N ILE A 36 -15.47 -34.10 24.45
CA ILE A 36 -16.42 -33.03 24.65
C ILE A 36 -17.35 -32.92 23.44
N SER A 37 -18.65 -33.16 23.68
CA SER A 37 -19.67 -32.98 22.64
C SER A 37 -20.20 -31.53 22.67
N LEU A 38 -20.16 -30.87 21.53
CA LEU A 38 -20.73 -29.52 21.29
C LEU A 38 -22.17 -29.61 20.74
N ALA A 39 -22.87 -30.71 20.99
CA ALA A 39 -24.23 -30.92 20.54
C ALA A 39 -25.25 -29.94 21.17
N GLY A 40 -24.95 -29.41 22.36
CA GLY A 40 -25.82 -28.45 23.06
C GLY A 40 -25.68 -27.05 22.52
N ASN A 41 -26.79 -26.30 22.40
CA ASN A 41 -26.82 -24.94 21.86
C ASN A 41 -25.89 -23.97 22.63
N ALA A 42 -25.81 -24.07 23.97
CA ALA A 42 -24.92 -23.23 24.78
C ALA A 42 -23.44 -23.57 24.52
N ALA A 43 -23.06 -24.84 24.42
CA ALA A 43 -21.69 -25.25 24.16
C ALA A 43 -21.22 -24.74 22.77
N MET A 44 -22.06 -24.92 21.75
CA MET A 44 -21.80 -24.45 20.39
C MET A 44 -21.71 -22.92 20.33
N TYR A 45 -22.57 -22.20 21.05
CA TYR A 45 -22.56 -20.76 21.17
C TYR A 45 -21.21 -20.25 21.72
N PHE A 46 -20.77 -20.75 22.87
CA PHE A 46 -19.50 -20.32 23.44
C PHE A 46 -18.29 -20.72 22.58
N PHE A 47 -18.36 -21.87 21.92
CA PHE A 47 -17.31 -22.30 20.99
C PHE A 47 -17.17 -21.33 19.80
N ILE A 48 -18.29 -20.95 19.18
CA ILE A 48 -18.28 -19.99 18.05
C ILE A 48 -17.72 -18.64 18.48
N TRP A 49 -18.16 -18.11 19.64
CA TRP A 49 -17.64 -16.83 20.14
C TRP A 49 -16.16 -16.90 20.53
N GLY A 50 -15.71 -17.99 21.12
CA GLY A 50 -14.29 -18.23 21.42
C GLY A 50 -13.45 -18.25 20.15
N LEU A 51 -13.89 -18.99 19.12
CA LEU A 51 -13.21 -19.08 17.84
C LEU A 51 -13.20 -17.74 17.10
N LEU A 52 -14.33 -17.00 17.11
CA LEU A 52 -14.40 -15.66 16.56
C LEU A 52 -13.40 -14.71 17.24
N GLY A 53 -13.30 -14.77 18.58
CA GLY A 53 -12.32 -14.00 19.33
C GLY A 53 -10.88 -14.30 18.91
N ILE A 54 -10.54 -15.59 18.76
CA ILE A 54 -9.22 -16.02 18.27
C ILE A 54 -8.96 -15.47 16.85
N VAL A 55 -9.90 -15.66 15.94
CA VAL A 55 -9.78 -15.18 14.56
C VAL A 55 -9.61 -13.66 14.53
N MET A 56 -10.38 -12.90 15.32
CA MET A 56 -10.24 -11.44 15.43
C MET A 56 -8.85 -11.03 15.92
N LEU A 57 -8.32 -11.71 16.95
CA LEU A 57 -6.98 -11.46 17.49
C LEU A 57 -5.89 -11.73 16.44
N LEU A 58 -5.97 -12.86 15.74
CA LEU A 58 -5.02 -13.23 14.69
C LEU A 58 -5.07 -12.23 13.51
N CYS A 59 -6.26 -11.86 13.07
CA CYS A 59 -6.45 -10.87 12.01
C CYS A 59 -5.95 -9.48 12.43
N ARG A 60 -6.22 -9.04 13.67
CA ARG A 60 -5.70 -7.79 14.21
C ARG A 60 -4.18 -7.78 14.22
N ASN A 61 -3.57 -8.80 14.79
CA ASN A 61 -2.11 -8.92 14.84
C ASN A 61 -1.50 -8.90 13.43
N LEU A 62 -2.10 -9.67 12.50
CA LEU A 62 -1.66 -9.70 11.12
C LEU A 62 -1.76 -8.32 10.45
N LEU A 63 -2.86 -7.60 10.62
CA LEU A 63 -3.04 -6.27 10.01
C LEU A 63 -2.10 -5.22 10.60
N ASP A 64 -1.68 -5.37 11.86
CA ASP A 64 -0.71 -4.49 12.53
C ASP A 64 0.75 -4.86 12.22
N SER A 65 0.98 -6.00 11.53
CA SER A 65 2.31 -6.48 11.16
C SER A 65 2.82 -5.89 9.83
N ARG A 66 4.08 -6.21 9.50
CA ARG A 66 4.71 -5.94 8.20
C ARG A 66 3.82 -6.35 7.02
N LYS A 67 3.29 -7.58 7.05
CA LYS A 67 2.42 -8.10 5.99
C LYS A 67 1.08 -7.39 5.91
N GLY A 68 0.51 -7.03 7.05
CA GLY A 68 -0.73 -6.26 7.10
C GLY A 68 -0.58 -4.86 6.51
N ARG A 69 0.52 -4.16 6.77
CA ARG A 69 0.82 -2.87 6.13
C ARG A 69 0.98 -3.03 4.62
N ALA A 70 1.67 -4.08 4.17
CA ALA A 70 1.79 -4.39 2.75
C ALA A 70 0.42 -4.66 2.10
N ILE A 71 -0.47 -5.41 2.75
CA ILE A 71 -1.87 -5.60 2.30
C ILE A 71 -2.59 -4.26 2.16
N ARG A 72 -2.52 -3.39 3.17
CA ARG A 72 -3.18 -2.08 3.14
C ARG A 72 -2.62 -1.17 2.04
N SER A 73 -1.34 -1.34 1.66
CA SER A 73 -0.69 -0.56 0.60
C SER A 73 -1.16 -0.92 -0.81
N LEU A 74 -1.71 -2.11 -1.06
CA LEU A 74 -2.10 -2.58 -2.41
C LEU A 74 -3.07 -1.65 -3.15
N ARG A 75 -3.88 -0.90 -2.42
CA ARG A 75 -4.75 0.14 -3.00
C ARG A 75 -3.97 1.33 -3.58
N GLY A 76 -2.66 1.44 -3.37
CA GLY A 76 -1.77 2.48 -3.92
C GLY A 76 -1.36 2.25 -5.37
N GLY A 77 -1.72 1.11 -5.95
CA GLY A 77 -1.37 0.70 -7.31
C GLY A 77 -0.07 -0.10 -7.38
N ILE A 78 0.10 -0.82 -8.48
CA ILE A 78 1.20 -1.77 -8.70
C ILE A 78 2.57 -1.08 -8.59
N ALA A 79 2.75 0.05 -9.28
CA ALA A 79 4.04 0.75 -9.33
C ALA A 79 4.54 1.18 -7.94
N MET A 80 3.63 1.72 -7.09
CA MET A 80 3.98 2.12 -5.72
C MET A 80 4.34 0.90 -4.85
N VAL A 81 3.59 -0.18 -4.98
CA VAL A 81 3.78 -1.38 -4.16
C VAL A 81 5.08 -2.09 -4.54
N GLU A 82 5.36 -2.24 -5.83
CA GLU A 82 6.57 -2.89 -6.32
C GLU A 82 7.83 -2.05 -6.07
N SER A 83 7.73 -0.71 -6.02
CA SER A 83 8.86 0.15 -5.61
C SER A 83 9.27 -0.01 -4.15
N LEU A 84 8.45 -0.66 -3.33
CA LEU A 84 8.71 -1.02 -1.94
C LEU A 84 9.10 -2.51 -1.76
N GLU A 85 9.48 -3.19 -2.84
CA GLU A 85 9.83 -4.62 -2.85
C GLU A 85 8.67 -5.57 -2.51
N ILE A 86 7.44 -5.08 -2.54
CA ILE A 86 6.25 -5.88 -2.27
C ILE A 86 5.77 -6.54 -3.56
N ASP A 87 5.69 -7.87 -3.58
CA ASP A 87 5.10 -8.62 -4.70
C ASP A 87 3.58 -8.46 -4.69
N PHE A 88 3.07 -7.66 -5.61
CA PHE A 88 1.65 -7.33 -5.71
C PHE A 88 0.77 -8.57 -5.93
N PHE A 89 1.19 -9.49 -6.79
CA PHE A 89 0.41 -10.69 -7.11
C PHE A 89 0.36 -11.68 -5.96
N ARG A 90 1.52 -12.00 -5.36
CA ARG A 90 1.60 -12.90 -4.21
C ARG A 90 0.80 -12.36 -3.04
N MET A 91 0.83 -11.05 -2.82
CA MET A 91 0.08 -10.44 -1.73
C MET A 91 -1.43 -10.52 -1.95
N ARG A 92 -1.91 -10.29 -3.19
CA ARG A 92 -3.33 -10.47 -3.54
C ARG A 92 -3.77 -11.91 -3.40
N LEU A 93 -2.95 -12.86 -3.86
CA LEU A 93 -3.23 -14.28 -3.72
C LEU A 93 -3.33 -14.68 -2.23
N ALA A 94 -2.40 -14.21 -1.40
CA ALA A 94 -2.43 -14.49 0.04
C ALA A 94 -3.69 -13.96 0.73
N ILE A 95 -4.16 -12.76 0.37
CA ILE A 95 -5.43 -12.22 0.87
C ILE A 95 -6.61 -13.09 0.43
N PHE A 96 -6.61 -13.53 -0.83
CA PHE A 96 -7.68 -14.37 -1.36
C PHE A 96 -7.72 -15.73 -0.67
N VAL A 97 -6.56 -16.35 -0.45
CA VAL A 97 -6.45 -17.62 0.31
C VAL A 97 -6.92 -17.43 1.75
N LEU A 98 -6.50 -16.36 2.43
CA LEU A 98 -6.94 -16.07 3.80
C LEU A 98 -8.45 -15.88 3.87
N ALA A 99 -9.02 -15.12 2.94
CA ALA A 99 -10.48 -14.93 2.86
C ALA A 99 -11.21 -16.26 2.60
N GLY A 100 -10.67 -17.12 1.73
CA GLY A 100 -11.21 -18.45 1.47
C GLY A 100 -11.16 -19.37 2.69
N LEU A 101 -10.06 -19.34 3.46
CA LEU A 101 -9.93 -20.10 4.72
C LEU A 101 -10.96 -19.64 5.76
N LEU A 102 -11.15 -18.33 5.92
CA LEU A 102 -12.14 -17.79 6.87
C LEU A 102 -13.58 -18.13 6.43
N ALA A 103 -13.86 -18.06 5.14
CA ALA A 103 -15.17 -18.46 4.58
C ALA A 103 -15.41 -19.96 4.76
N GLY A 104 -14.40 -20.81 4.49
CA GLY A 104 -14.46 -22.26 4.72
C GLY A 104 -14.71 -22.61 6.19
N LEU A 105 -14.01 -21.92 7.11
CA LEU A 105 -14.22 -22.07 8.55
C LEU A 105 -15.65 -21.68 8.96
N SER A 106 -16.16 -20.59 8.43
CA SER A 106 -17.53 -20.13 8.68
C SER A 106 -18.56 -21.13 8.15
N GLY A 107 -18.36 -21.65 6.91
CA GLY A 107 -19.24 -22.67 6.32
C GLY A 107 -19.21 -23.99 7.10
N TRP A 108 -18.04 -24.41 7.58
CA TRP A 108 -17.90 -25.59 8.41
C TRP A 108 -18.65 -25.44 9.73
N LEU A 109 -18.51 -24.31 10.43
CA LEU A 109 -19.27 -24.01 11.65
C LEU A 109 -20.79 -24.00 11.39
N TYR A 110 -21.22 -23.37 10.30
CA TYR A 110 -22.61 -23.33 9.89
C TYR A 110 -23.19 -24.74 9.69
N ALA A 111 -22.48 -25.59 8.97
CA ALA A 111 -22.91 -26.97 8.69
C ALA A 111 -23.12 -27.77 9.99
N HIS A 112 -22.18 -27.71 10.93
CA HIS A 112 -22.28 -28.42 12.20
C HIS A 112 -23.30 -27.82 13.16
N MET A 113 -23.52 -26.49 13.12
CA MET A 113 -24.53 -25.82 13.93
C MET A 113 -25.95 -26.16 13.45
N GLN A 114 -26.20 -26.09 12.13
CA GLN A 114 -27.52 -26.36 11.55
C GLN A 114 -27.80 -27.85 11.36
N ARG A 115 -26.73 -28.70 11.34
CA ARG A 115 -26.81 -30.13 10.99
C ARG A 115 -27.49 -30.43 9.63
N TYR A 116 -27.57 -29.40 8.82
CA TYR A 116 -28.17 -29.38 7.50
C TYR A 116 -27.52 -28.29 6.65
N VAL A 117 -27.22 -28.62 5.39
CA VAL A 117 -26.68 -27.66 4.42
C VAL A 117 -27.44 -27.78 3.13
N SER A 118 -27.92 -26.65 2.62
CA SER A 118 -28.52 -26.52 1.29
C SER A 118 -27.85 -25.37 0.51
N PRO A 119 -28.07 -25.23 -0.79
CA PRO A 119 -27.58 -24.09 -1.56
C PRO A 119 -28.19 -22.74 -1.16
N ALA A 120 -29.37 -22.70 -0.53
CA ALA A 120 -30.14 -21.49 -0.25
C ALA A 120 -29.37 -20.38 0.49
N PRO A 121 -28.53 -20.63 1.53
CA PRO A 121 -27.72 -19.61 2.18
C PRO A 121 -26.65 -18.96 1.30
N PHE A 122 -26.35 -19.57 0.15
CA PHE A 122 -25.34 -19.10 -0.80
C PHE A 122 -25.95 -18.35 -2.00
N ASP A 123 -27.24 -18.08 -1.96
CA ASP A 123 -27.93 -17.24 -2.94
C ASP A 123 -27.50 -15.78 -2.86
N LEU A 124 -27.92 -14.98 -3.83
CA LEU A 124 -27.56 -13.57 -3.98
C LEU A 124 -27.98 -12.71 -2.78
N ARG A 125 -29.17 -12.96 -2.20
CA ARG A 125 -29.71 -12.17 -1.09
C ARG A 125 -28.82 -12.22 0.18
N PRO A 126 -28.46 -13.39 0.73
CA PRO A 126 -27.52 -13.48 1.84
C PRO A 126 -26.15 -12.85 1.53
N GLY A 127 -25.68 -12.96 0.29
CA GLY A 127 -24.44 -12.32 -0.15
C GLY A 127 -24.50 -10.78 -0.07
N ILE A 128 -25.62 -10.18 -0.44
CA ILE A 128 -25.87 -8.75 -0.30
C ILE A 128 -25.95 -8.35 1.18
N GLU A 129 -26.65 -9.12 2.02
CA GLU A 129 -26.73 -8.87 3.46
C GLU A 129 -25.34 -8.86 4.12
N LEU A 130 -24.46 -9.82 3.80
CA LEU A 130 -23.09 -9.86 4.30
C LEU A 130 -22.27 -8.65 3.84
N LEU A 131 -22.46 -8.20 2.59
CA LEU A 131 -21.82 -6.99 2.09
C LEU A 131 -22.31 -5.75 2.86
N LEU A 132 -23.62 -5.65 3.13
CA LEU A 132 -24.19 -4.58 3.92
C LEU A 132 -23.65 -4.56 5.35
N MET A 133 -23.55 -5.73 6.02
CA MET A 133 -22.94 -5.86 7.35
C MET A 133 -21.52 -5.29 7.36
N ALA A 134 -20.70 -5.64 6.37
CA ALA A 134 -19.33 -5.14 6.26
C ALA A 134 -19.26 -3.62 6.02
N LEU A 135 -20.15 -3.06 5.20
CA LEU A 135 -20.19 -1.63 4.89
C LEU A 135 -20.72 -0.81 6.07
N VAL A 136 -21.80 -1.25 6.71
CA VAL A 136 -22.40 -0.61 7.90
C VAL A 136 -21.41 -0.54 9.05
N GLY A 137 -20.71 -1.66 9.30
CA GLY A 137 -19.72 -1.71 10.36
C GLY A 137 -18.48 -0.86 10.08
N GLY A 138 -18.12 -0.72 8.82
CA GLY A 138 -16.94 0.03 8.36
C GLY A 138 -15.90 -0.86 7.72
N ALA A 139 -15.83 -0.83 6.39
CA ALA A 139 -14.88 -1.61 5.61
C ALA A 139 -13.42 -1.26 5.99
N GLY A 140 -12.67 -2.26 6.43
CA GLY A 140 -11.27 -2.11 6.86
C GLY A 140 -11.07 -2.12 8.38
N HIS A 141 -12.12 -2.24 9.17
CA HIS A 141 -12.07 -2.38 10.61
C HIS A 141 -12.58 -3.76 11.05
N ILE A 142 -11.75 -4.53 11.76
CA ILE A 142 -12.13 -5.88 12.20
C ILE A 142 -13.37 -5.82 13.12
N ALA A 143 -13.36 -4.92 14.10
CA ALA A 143 -14.52 -4.69 14.96
C ALA A 143 -15.77 -4.27 14.16
N GLY A 144 -15.59 -3.60 13.02
CA GLY A 144 -16.66 -3.22 12.12
C GLY A 144 -17.45 -4.40 11.59
N ALA A 145 -16.80 -5.52 11.28
CA ALA A 145 -17.48 -6.71 10.80
C ALA A 145 -18.49 -7.25 11.84
N VAL A 146 -18.09 -7.29 13.12
CA VAL A 146 -18.94 -7.76 14.23
C VAL A 146 -20.06 -6.77 14.53
N VAL A 147 -19.72 -5.48 14.62
CA VAL A 147 -20.71 -4.42 14.90
C VAL A 147 -21.74 -4.33 13.78
N GLY A 148 -21.29 -4.39 12.51
CA GLY A 148 -22.21 -4.36 11.36
C GLY A 148 -23.11 -5.58 11.30
N ALA A 149 -22.55 -6.78 11.56
CA ALA A 149 -23.34 -8.00 11.66
C ALA A 149 -24.40 -7.90 12.76
N ALA A 150 -24.02 -7.45 13.95
CA ALA A 150 -24.95 -7.26 15.06
C ALA A 150 -26.07 -6.25 14.72
N ILE A 151 -25.72 -5.09 14.16
CA ILE A 151 -26.71 -4.05 13.82
C ILE A 151 -27.70 -4.57 12.75
N ILE A 152 -27.21 -5.16 11.68
CA ILE A 152 -28.09 -5.65 10.59
C ILE A 152 -28.96 -6.79 11.09
N THR A 153 -28.43 -7.73 11.87
CA THR A 153 -29.20 -8.86 12.41
C THR A 153 -30.28 -8.38 13.38
N LEU A 154 -29.93 -7.48 14.31
CA LEU A 154 -30.89 -6.90 15.25
C LEU A 154 -32.00 -6.11 14.52
N LEU A 155 -31.61 -5.30 13.54
CA LEU A 155 -32.56 -4.55 12.74
C LEU A 155 -33.51 -5.48 11.97
N LYS A 156 -33.00 -6.56 11.38
CA LYS A 156 -33.79 -7.57 10.68
C LYS A 156 -34.81 -8.21 11.62
N ASN A 157 -34.38 -8.65 12.79
CA ASN A 157 -35.28 -9.25 13.80
C ASN A 157 -36.39 -8.26 14.23
N VAL A 158 -36.01 -7.03 14.54
CA VAL A 158 -36.99 -5.98 14.94
C VAL A 158 -37.99 -5.72 13.81
N LEU A 159 -37.52 -5.64 12.56
CA LEU A 159 -38.41 -5.43 11.41
C LEU A 159 -39.35 -6.63 11.21
N GLN A 160 -38.87 -7.86 11.34
CA GLN A 160 -39.66 -9.07 11.22
C GLN A 160 -40.73 -9.20 12.32
N ASP A 161 -40.47 -8.68 13.52
CA ASP A 161 -41.43 -8.70 14.64
C ASP A 161 -42.43 -7.55 14.56
N VAL A 162 -42.01 -6.36 14.11
CA VAL A 162 -42.81 -5.12 14.16
C VAL A 162 -43.65 -4.92 12.88
N LEU A 163 -43.10 -5.18 11.68
CA LEU A 163 -43.78 -4.92 10.42
C LEU A 163 -45.12 -5.69 10.24
N PRO A 164 -45.24 -6.97 10.65
CA PRO A 164 -46.48 -7.69 10.55
C PRO A 164 -47.65 -7.06 11.35
N ILE A 165 -47.32 -6.25 12.39
CA ILE A 165 -48.33 -5.56 13.19
C ILE A 165 -49.00 -4.45 12.37
N PHE A 166 -48.26 -3.81 11.45
CA PHE A 166 -48.73 -2.66 10.69
C PHE A 166 -49.22 -3.00 9.29
N THR A 167 -48.76 -4.11 8.69
CA THR A 167 -49.08 -4.44 7.31
C THR A 167 -48.97 -5.92 6.97
N ARG A 168 -49.81 -6.36 6.05
CA ARG A 168 -49.76 -7.73 5.47
C ARG A 168 -48.59 -7.89 4.45
N TYR A 169 -47.98 -6.78 4.03
CA TYR A 169 -46.89 -6.77 3.04
C TYR A 169 -45.50 -6.61 3.72
N SER A 170 -45.34 -7.19 4.92
CA SER A 170 -44.13 -7.05 5.76
C SER A 170 -42.83 -7.40 5.03
N ALA A 171 -42.81 -8.47 4.24
CA ALA A 171 -41.60 -8.90 3.53
C ALA A 171 -41.14 -7.93 2.44
N GLN A 172 -42.08 -7.30 1.72
CA GLN A 172 -41.76 -6.28 0.71
C GLN A 172 -41.31 -4.98 1.35
N LEU A 173 -41.91 -4.57 2.47
CA LEU A 173 -41.51 -3.39 3.23
C LEU A 173 -40.16 -3.56 3.89
N GLU A 174 -39.79 -4.74 4.38
CA GLU A 174 -38.46 -5.03 4.89
C GLU A 174 -37.36 -4.65 3.88
N ILE A 175 -37.53 -5.06 2.59
CA ILE A 175 -36.57 -4.74 1.52
C ILE A 175 -36.48 -3.22 1.30
N VAL A 176 -37.61 -2.50 1.32
CA VAL A 176 -37.66 -1.05 1.13
C VAL A 176 -36.94 -0.34 2.30
N VAL A 177 -37.24 -0.75 3.54
CA VAL A 177 -36.62 -0.18 4.74
C VAL A 177 -35.11 -0.39 4.73
N PHE A 178 -34.65 -1.60 4.38
CA PHE A 178 -33.21 -1.87 4.21
C PHE A 178 -32.58 -1.00 3.12
N GLY A 179 -33.26 -0.84 1.99
CA GLY A 179 -32.78 0.00 0.88
C GLY A 179 -32.62 1.47 1.29
N VAL A 180 -33.64 2.03 1.95
CA VAL A 180 -33.61 3.42 2.45
C VAL A 180 -32.54 3.61 3.51
N LEU A 181 -32.46 2.71 4.48
CA LEU A 181 -31.44 2.74 5.53
C LEU A 181 -30.04 2.72 4.93
N PHE A 182 -29.84 1.85 3.93
CA PHE A 182 -28.56 1.74 3.23
C PHE A 182 -28.17 3.04 2.52
N ILE A 183 -29.11 3.68 1.82
CA ILE A 183 -28.90 4.97 1.16
C ILE A 183 -28.50 6.03 2.17
N VAL A 184 -29.24 6.14 3.30
CA VAL A 184 -28.96 7.11 4.38
C VAL A 184 -27.58 6.86 4.98
N LEU A 185 -27.24 5.59 5.21
CA LEU A 185 -25.95 5.21 5.79
C LEU A 185 -24.79 5.54 4.85
N LEU A 186 -24.91 5.24 3.55
CA LEU A 186 -23.90 5.62 2.55
C LEU A 186 -23.70 7.13 2.43
N GLN A 187 -24.77 7.92 2.64
CA GLN A 187 -24.69 9.37 2.61
C GLN A 187 -24.04 9.97 3.87
N LYS A 188 -24.43 9.48 5.07
CA LYS A 188 -24.00 10.07 6.35
C LYS A 188 -22.79 9.40 6.98
N ALA A 189 -22.60 8.10 6.78
CA ALA A 189 -21.50 7.30 7.36
C ALA A 189 -20.72 6.57 6.27
N ARG A 190 -20.17 7.31 5.32
CA ARG A 190 -19.40 6.77 4.17
C ARG A 190 -18.28 5.81 4.56
N ALA A 191 -17.69 6.01 5.73
CA ALA A 191 -16.63 5.14 6.27
C ALA A 191 -17.16 3.99 7.13
N GLY A 192 -18.47 3.96 7.45
CA GLY A 192 -19.09 3.02 8.38
C GLY A 192 -19.16 3.56 9.83
N ILE A 193 -19.85 2.81 10.70
CA ILE A 193 -20.16 3.24 12.07
C ILE A 193 -18.92 3.21 12.96
N VAL A 194 -18.11 2.15 12.89
CA VAL A 194 -16.91 2.01 13.75
C VAL A 194 -15.89 3.13 13.48
N PRO A 195 -15.52 3.50 12.25
CA PRO A 195 -14.65 4.65 12.01
C PRO A 195 -15.24 5.97 12.52
N MET A 196 -16.55 6.13 12.44
CA MET A 196 -17.21 7.34 12.97
C MET A 196 -17.07 7.45 14.49
N ILE A 197 -17.21 6.34 15.21
CA ILE A 197 -17.06 6.30 16.67
C ILE A 197 -15.58 6.44 17.07
N THR A 198 -14.68 5.70 16.41
CA THR A 198 -13.26 5.70 16.75
C THR A 198 -12.56 7.03 16.49
N ARG A 199 -13.13 7.90 15.65
CA ARG A 199 -12.64 9.26 15.44
C ARG A 199 -12.66 10.12 16.71
N TYR A 200 -13.56 9.83 17.63
CA TYR A 200 -13.68 10.54 18.91
C TYR A 200 -12.87 9.91 20.05
N LEU A 201 -12.28 8.73 19.82
CA LEU A 201 -11.42 8.09 20.81
C LEU A 201 -10.01 8.67 20.73
N PRO A 202 -9.33 8.89 21.88
CA PRO A 202 -7.95 9.33 21.86
C PRO A 202 -7.08 8.30 21.15
N LEU A 203 -6.18 8.79 20.29
CA LEU A 203 -5.20 7.92 19.63
C LEU A 203 -4.35 7.22 20.71
N PRO A 204 -4.12 5.91 20.58
CA PRO A 204 -3.27 5.21 21.52
C PRO A 204 -1.88 5.83 21.49
N ARG A 205 -1.32 6.18 22.65
CA ARG A 205 0.04 6.66 22.77
C ARG A 205 0.98 5.56 22.28
N MET A 206 1.86 5.93 21.37
CA MET A 206 2.86 5.02 20.85
C MET A 206 3.93 4.83 21.91
N THR A 207 4.00 3.63 22.50
CA THR A 207 5.10 3.22 23.35
C THR A 207 6.11 2.47 22.50
N LEU A 208 7.33 2.97 22.43
CA LEU A 208 8.45 2.24 21.87
C LEU A 208 9.09 1.41 22.98
N PRO A 209 9.53 0.18 22.69
CA PRO A 209 10.38 -0.55 23.60
C PRO A 209 11.69 0.22 23.79
N GLU A 210 12.12 0.43 25.04
CA GLU A 210 13.34 1.18 25.36
C GLU A 210 14.64 0.52 24.81
N GLU A 211 14.61 -0.77 24.57
CA GLU A 211 15.76 -1.58 24.12
C GLU A 211 15.80 -1.81 22.59
N ALA A 212 14.87 -1.24 21.82
CA ALA A 212 14.82 -1.49 20.37
C ALA A 212 15.88 -0.67 19.64
N HIS A 213 16.73 -1.33 18.87
CA HIS A 213 17.72 -0.71 18.01
C HIS A 213 17.19 -0.53 16.58
N PRO A 214 17.66 0.48 15.82
CA PRO A 214 17.31 0.62 14.42
C PRO A 214 17.77 -0.58 13.60
N LEU A 215 17.15 -0.80 12.45
CA LEU A 215 17.50 -1.89 11.55
C LEU A 215 18.96 -1.75 11.06
N ALA A 216 19.63 -2.88 10.82
CA ALA A 216 20.99 -2.90 10.27
C ALA A 216 21.05 -2.12 8.95
N ARG A 217 22.05 -1.26 8.80
CA ARG A 217 22.24 -0.48 7.58
C ARG A 217 22.79 -1.33 6.45
N ARG A 218 22.39 -0.98 5.22
CA ARG A 218 22.92 -1.58 4.01
C ARG A 218 24.37 -1.15 3.79
N ALA A 219 25.21 -2.08 3.34
CA ALA A 219 26.58 -1.74 2.94
C ALA A 219 26.55 -0.79 1.74
N ARG A 220 27.24 0.33 1.84
CA ARG A 220 27.44 1.29 0.76
C ARG A 220 28.82 1.12 0.15
N PRO A 221 29.01 1.47 -1.16
CA PRO A 221 30.33 1.46 -1.76
C PRO A 221 31.30 2.30 -0.95
N ALA A 222 32.43 1.72 -0.55
CA ALA A 222 33.43 2.38 0.30
C ALA A 222 34.18 3.51 -0.43
N VAL A 223 34.17 3.54 -1.77
CA VAL A 223 34.90 4.50 -2.60
C VAL A 223 33.93 5.57 -3.10
N SER A 224 34.12 6.80 -2.62
CA SER A 224 33.43 7.98 -3.18
C SER A 224 33.90 8.21 -4.63
N GLY A 225 32.92 8.57 -5.50
CA GLY A 225 33.23 8.84 -6.92
C GLY A 225 33.20 7.62 -7.85
N ARG A 226 33.03 6.38 -7.34
CA ARG A 226 32.79 5.20 -8.20
C ARG A 226 31.39 5.27 -8.80
N PRO A 227 31.20 4.92 -10.09
CA PRO A 227 29.88 4.79 -10.69
C PRO A 227 29.04 3.76 -9.92
N VAL A 228 27.84 4.15 -9.47
CA VAL A 228 26.87 3.26 -8.81
C VAL A 228 25.68 2.95 -9.70
N LEU A 229 25.39 3.85 -10.63
CA LEU A 229 24.34 3.67 -11.64
C LEU A 229 24.92 4.12 -12.99
N THR A 230 24.91 3.24 -13.98
CA THR A 230 25.40 3.51 -15.33
C THR A 230 24.31 3.25 -16.34
N ILE A 231 23.98 4.24 -17.14
CA ILE A 231 23.04 4.17 -18.25
C ILE A 231 23.86 4.21 -19.55
N GLN A 232 23.65 3.23 -20.43
CA GLN A 232 24.38 3.08 -21.69
C GLN A 232 23.39 2.93 -22.84
N GLY A 233 23.29 3.92 -23.72
CA GLY A 233 22.49 3.90 -24.94
C GLY A 233 21.01 3.65 -24.70
N ALA A 234 20.47 4.08 -23.55
CA ALA A 234 19.09 3.80 -23.20
C ALA A 234 18.13 4.42 -24.22
N THR A 235 17.29 3.57 -24.81
CA THR A 235 16.32 3.97 -25.83
C THR A 235 14.95 3.43 -25.50
N LYS A 236 13.92 4.29 -25.58
CA LYS A 236 12.52 3.91 -25.41
C LYS A 236 11.63 4.59 -26.44
N ARG A 237 10.89 3.77 -27.19
CA ARG A 237 9.90 4.21 -28.17
C ARG A 237 8.50 3.78 -27.76
N PHE A 238 7.54 4.64 -27.99
CA PHE A 238 6.10 4.37 -27.90
C PHE A 238 5.48 4.62 -29.29
N GLY A 239 5.31 3.54 -30.06
CA GLY A 239 4.96 3.66 -31.47
C GLY A 239 6.05 4.44 -32.23
N ALA A 240 5.66 5.52 -32.90
CA ALA A 240 6.59 6.38 -33.66
C ALA A 240 7.39 7.36 -32.77
N LEU A 241 6.94 7.61 -31.54
CA LEU A 241 7.59 8.58 -30.63
C LEU A 241 8.78 7.95 -29.93
N ALA A 242 9.98 8.50 -30.11
CA ALA A 242 11.16 8.18 -29.33
C ALA A 242 11.17 9.05 -28.04
N ALA A 243 10.63 8.53 -26.96
CA ALA A 243 10.56 9.25 -25.68
C ALA A 243 11.90 9.32 -24.94
N VAL A 244 12.81 8.37 -25.20
CA VAL A 244 14.22 8.37 -24.79
C VAL A 244 15.00 7.81 -25.97
N ASN A 245 16.07 8.48 -26.38
CA ASN A 245 16.84 8.18 -27.57
C ASN A 245 18.34 8.25 -27.28
N ASP A 246 18.98 7.08 -27.18
CA ASP A 246 20.42 6.91 -27.01
C ASP A 246 21.03 7.70 -25.83
N VAL A 247 20.38 7.64 -24.66
CA VAL A 247 20.83 8.39 -23.47
C VAL A 247 21.88 7.59 -22.71
N SER A 248 23.05 8.23 -22.47
CA SER A 248 24.17 7.63 -21.71
C SER A 248 24.72 8.62 -20.70
N PHE A 249 24.81 8.21 -19.42
CA PHE A 249 25.48 8.92 -18.33
C PHE A 249 25.69 7.99 -17.13
N GLU A 250 26.48 8.45 -16.16
CA GLU A 250 26.76 7.74 -14.93
C GLU A 250 26.33 8.55 -13.72
N VAL A 251 25.99 7.87 -12.61
CA VAL A 251 25.77 8.46 -11.29
C VAL A 251 26.83 7.94 -10.35
N LYS A 252 27.59 8.84 -9.73
CA LYS A 252 28.71 8.48 -8.86
C LYS A 252 28.28 8.35 -7.40
N SER A 253 28.95 7.50 -6.64
CA SER A 253 28.72 7.33 -5.20
C SER A 253 28.90 8.64 -4.43
N GLY A 254 27.89 9.01 -3.66
CA GLY A 254 27.88 10.20 -2.81
C GLY A 254 27.62 11.52 -3.55
N GLU A 255 27.33 11.51 -4.86
CA GLU A 255 26.95 12.74 -5.58
C GLU A 255 25.45 13.01 -5.55
N VAL A 256 25.08 14.26 -5.70
CA VAL A 256 23.74 14.71 -6.03
C VAL A 256 23.72 15.08 -7.51
N LEU A 257 23.15 14.20 -8.35
CA LEU A 257 23.00 14.43 -9.79
C LEU A 257 21.65 15.08 -10.07
N GLY A 258 21.65 16.24 -10.72
CA GLY A 258 20.46 16.88 -11.27
C GLY A 258 20.11 16.34 -12.65
N LEU A 259 18.87 15.90 -12.87
CA LEU A 259 18.35 15.56 -14.19
C LEU A 259 17.27 16.59 -14.56
N ILE A 260 17.61 17.49 -15.47
CA ILE A 260 16.76 18.61 -15.85
C ILE A 260 16.38 18.56 -17.33
N GLY A 261 15.48 19.41 -17.75
CA GLY A 261 15.03 19.56 -19.14
C GLY A 261 13.58 20.06 -19.20
N PRO A 262 13.13 20.56 -20.35
CA PRO A 262 11.76 21.02 -20.55
C PRO A 262 10.71 19.92 -20.36
N ASN A 263 9.44 20.30 -20.32
CA ASN A 263 8.34 19.35 -20.28
C ASN A 263 8.32 18.52 -21.57
N GLY A 264 8.16 17.20 -21.45
CA GLY A 264 8.24 16.30 -22.61
C GLY A 264 9.66 15.86 -22.99
N ALA A 265 10.73 16.34 -22.36
CA ALA A 265 12.11 15.95 -22.65
C ALA A 265 12.44 14.46 -22.37
N GLY A 266 11.51 13.67 -21.82
CA GLY A 266 11.72 12.24 -21.58
C GLY A 266 12.21 11.87 -20.18
N LYS A 267 12.38 12.82 -19.25
CA LYS A 267 12.89 12.60 -17.87
C LYS A 267 12.14 11.50 -17.12
N THR A 268 10.82 11.61 -17.02
CA THR A 268 9.99 10.62 -16.32
C THR A 268 10.07 9.23 -17.00
N THR A 269 10.17 9.19 -18.33
CA THR A 269 10.36 7.93 -19.07
C THR A 269 11.72 7.31 -18.72
N LEU A 270 12.79 8.10 -18.67
CA LEU A 270 14.11 7.66 -18.26
C LEU A 270 14.11 7.11 -16.83
N LEU A 271 13.46 7.82 -15.87
CA LEU A 271 13.29 7.30 -14.51
C LEU A 271 12.50 5.99 -14.48
N ASN A 272 11.49 5.85 -15.34
CA ASN A 272 10.73 4.61 -15.45
C ASN A 272 11.58 3.44 -16.00
N LEU A 273 12.55 3.74 -16.88
CA LEU A 273 13.52 2.75 -17.33
C LEU A 273 14.46 2.34 -16.20
N ILE A 274 15.05 3.30 -15.48
CA ILE A 274 15.97 3.08 -14.36
C ILE A 274 15.31 2.24 -13.25
N THR A 275 14.04 2.55 -12.93
CA THR A 275 13.30 1.87 -11.87
C THR A 275 12.54 0.62 -12.34
N GLY A 276 12.70 0.21 -13.60
CA GLY A 276 12.11 -1.01 -14.16
C GLY A 276 10.60 -0.98 -14.39
N THR A 277 9.95 0.18 -14.14
CA THR A 277 8.52 0.38 -14.43
C THR A 277 8.23 0.30 -15.93
N ALA A 278 9.19 0.71 -16.75
CA ALA A 278 9.21 0.49 -18.19
C ALA A 278 10.48 -0.27 -18.59
N LYS A 279 10.44 -0.99 -19.71
CA LYS A 279 11.64 -1.67 -20.25
C LYS A 279 12.17 -0.90 -21.46
N PRO A 280 13.50 -0.70 -21.58
CA PRO A 280 14.08 -0.09 -22.76
C PRO A 280 13.90 -0.98 -24.01
N ASN A 281 13.90 -0.36 -25.18
CA ASN A 281 13.94 -1.07 -26.45
C ASN A 281 15.38 -1.42 -26.84
N ALA A 282 16.35 -0.57 -26.45
CA ALA A 282 17.78 -0.78 -26.63
C ALA A 282 18.55 -0.12 -25.49
N GLY A 283 19.83 -0.46 -25.35
CA GLY A 283 20.71 0.03 -24.31
C GLY A 283 20.70 -0.84 -23.05
N GLN A 284 21.52 -0.45 -22.07
CA GLN A 284 21.74 -1.18 -20.84
C GLN A 284 21.73 -0.24 -19.63
N ILE A 285 21.26 -0.75 -18.50
CA ILE A 285 21.24 -0.04 -17.22
C ILE A 285 21.90 -0.93 -16.18
N LEU A 286 23.03 -0.46 -15.64
CA LEU A 286 23.83 -1.18 -14.67
C LEU A 286 23.74 -0.53 -13.30
N PHE A 287 23.67 -1.31 -12.25
CA PHE A 287 23.73 -0.87 -10.88
C PHE A 287 24.81 -1.66 -10.12
N LEU A 288 25.87 -0.97 -9.68
CA LEU A 288 27.06 -1.60 -9.08
C LEU A 288 27.61 -2.75 -9.96
N ASP A 289 27.70 -2.49 -11.26
CA ASP A 289 28.11 -3.42 -12.31
C ASP A 289 27.13 -4.58 -12.64
N ASP A 290 26.04 -4.71 -11.87
CA ASP A 290 24.97 -5.68 -12.13
C ASP A 290 23.99 -5.16 -13.19
N ASP A 291 23.67 -5.95 -14.19
CA ASP A 291 22.64 -5.61 -15.18
C ASP A 291 21.24 -5.64 -14.55
N MET A 292 20.57 -4.49 -14.54
CA MET A 292 19.19 -4.38 -14.08
C MET A 292 18.18 -3.99 -15.17
N THR A 293 18.62 -3.98 -16.43
CA THR A 293 17.87 -3.50 -17.60
C THR A 293 16.46 -4.10 -17.71
N ARG A 294 16.32 -5.38 -17.39
CA ARG A 294 15.05 -6.10 -17.49
C ARG A 294 14.46 -6.55 -16.16
N LEU A 295 15.03 -6.12 -15.03
CA LEU A 295 14.53 -6.48 -13.70
C LEU A 295 13.19 -5.79 -13.42
N ALA A 296 12.28 -6.49 -12.73
CA ALA A 296 11.05 -5.89 -12.23
C ALA A 296 11.35 -4.83 -11.15
N PRO A 297 10.47 -3.81 -10.94
CA PRO A 297 10.71 -2.73 -9.98
C PRO A 297 11.06 -3.23 -8.57
N ARG A 298 10.40 -4.29 -8.10
CA ARG A 298 10.68 -4.89 -6.78
C ARG A 298 12.10 -5.42 -6.62
N HIS A 299 12.70 -5.95 -7.69
CA HIS A 299 14.06 -6.46 -7.65
C HIS A 299 15.09 -5.33 -7.71
N ILE A 300 14.77 -4.23 -8.38
CA ILE A 300 15.59 -3.02 -8.41
C ILE A 300 15.56 -2.34 -7.03
N ALA A 301 14.40 -2.26 -6.40
CA ALA A 301 14.26 -1.76 -5.04
C ALA A 301 15.07 -2.61 -4.04
N ALA A 302 15.04 -3.95 -4.18
CA ALA A 302 15.83 -4.89 -3.37
C ALA A 302 17.34 -4.65 -3.48
N LYS A 303 17.83 -4.23 -4.64
CA LYS A 303 19.24 -3.86 -4.83
C LYS A 303 19.63 -2.56 -4.14
N GLY A 304 18.67 -1.70 -3.76
CA GLY A 304 18.92 -0.45 -3.05
C GLY A 304 18.67 0.81 -3.86
N VAL A 305 17.86 0.73 -4.89
CA VAL A 305 17.35 1.91 -5.62
C VAL A 305 15.96 2.24 -5.10
N SER A 306 15.78 3.41 -4.50
CA SER A 306 14.49 3.91 -4.03
C SER A 306 14.05 5.11 -4.85
N ARG A 307 12.72 5.28 -5.05
CA ARG A 307 12.18 6.41 -5.81
C ARG A 307 10.95 6.99 -5.12
N THR A 308 10.85 8.34 -5.11
CA THR A 308 9.58 9.03 -4.89
C THR A 308 8.82 9.19 -6.20
N PHE A 309 7.55 9.55 -6.15
CA PHE A 309 6.71 9.71 -7.34
C PHE A 309 6.31 11.17 -7.51
N GLN A 310 6.19 11.62 -8.76
CA GLN A 310 5.73 12.98 -9.10
C GLN A 310 4.39 13.32 -8.42
N HIS A 311 3.43 12.38 -8.43
CA HIS A 311 2.20 12.48 -7.64
C HIS A 311 2.35 11.71 -6.35
N VAL A 312 2.06 12.36 -5.23
CA VAL A 312 2.16 11.75 -3.88
C VAL A 312 1.40 10.42 -3.82
N LYS A 313 2.14 9.34 -3.55
CA LYS A 313 1.64 7.97 -3.46
C LYS A 313 1.60 7.47 -2.01
N LEU A 314 1.12 8.29 -1.09
CA LEU A 314 0.90 7.90 0.30
C LEU A 314 -0.42 7.12 0.47
N ARG A 315 -0.54 6.46 1.60
CA ARG A 315 -1.79 5.83 2.05
C ARG A 315 -2.50 6.78 3.02
N PRO A 316 -3.52 7.54 2.58
CA PRO A 316 -4.12 8.62 3.38
C PRO A 316 -4.73 8.13 4.69
N ASN A 317 -5.28 6.91 4.71
CA ASN A 317 -5.91 6.29 5.89
C ASN A 317 -4.92 5.52 6.79
N MET A 318 -3.62 5.58 6.51
CA MET A 318 -2.56 5.05 7.36
C MET A 318 -1.88 6.20 8.10
N THR A 319 -1.31 5.91 9.27
CA THR A 319 -0.53 6.91 10.02
C THR A 319 0.73 7.30 9.26
N LEU A 320 1.37 8.40 9.67
CA LEU A 320 2.67 8.78 9.13
C LEU A 320 3.68 7.65 9.34
N LEU A 321 3.69 7.11 10.56
CA LEU A 321 4.56 5.98 10.91
C LEU A 321 4.31 4.77 10.02
N ASP A 322 3.06 4.35 9.83
CA ASP A 322 2.72 3.21 8.97
C ASP A 322 3.15 3.43 7.51
N ASN A 323 3.04 4.66 7.00
CA ASN A 323 3.52 4.99 5.65
C ASN A 323 5.05 4.85 5.54
N VAL A 324 5.81 5.29 6.55
CA VAL A 324 7.27 5.16 6.56
C VAL A 324 7.70 3.72 6.81
N LEU A 325 7.00 2.97 7.66
CA LEU A 325 7.20 1.53 7.88
C LEU A 325 7.03 0.70 6.60
N LEU A 326 6.27 1.15 5.61
CA LEU A 326 6.25 0.49 4.30
C LEU A 326 7.63 0.52 3.62
N GLY A 327 8.42 1.57 3.84
CA GLY A 327 9.79 1.67 3.33
C GLY A 327 10.74 0.62 3.95
N THR A 328 10.52 0.20 5.20
CA THR A 328 11.35 -0.84 5.84
C THR A 328 11.03 -2.26 5.37
N TYR A 329 10.06 -2.43 4.48
CA TYR A 329 9.61 -3.76 4.04
C TYR A 329 10.74 -4.61 3.45
N SER A 330 11.66 -4.01 2.70
CA SER A 330 12.82 -4.69 2.10
C SER A 330 13.86 -5.15 3.14
N ARG A 331 13.86 -4.53 4.33
CA ARG A 331 14.83 -4.77 5.41
C ARG A 331 14.32 -5.72 6.49
N THR A 332 13.05 -6.11 6.41
CA THR A 332 12.36 -7.00 7.36
C THR A 332 11.95 -8.29 6.66
N ARG A 333 11.79 -9.40 7.41
CA ARG A 333 11.57 -10.74 6.83
C ARG A 333 10.34 -11.47 7.34
N SER A 334 9.75 -11.01 8.43
CA SER A 334 8.63 -11.69 9.09
C SER A 334 7.47 -12.00 8.15
N GLY A 335 6.99 -13.26 8.24
CA GLY A 335 5.93 -13.81 7.41
C GLY A 335 4.53 -13.57 7.95
N PHE A 336 3.52 -14.13 7.27
CA PHE A 336 2.11 -14.04 7.68
C PHE A 336 1.85 -14.68 9.04
N LEU A 337 2.35 -15.91 9.27
CA LEU A 337 2.13 -16.61 10.53
C LEU A 337 2.81 -15.89 11.69
N ALA A 338 4.08 -15.48 11.51
CA ALA A 338 4.81 -14.75 12.54
C ALA A 338 4.07 -13.46 12.95
N GLY A 339 3.54 -12.70 11.97
CA GLY A 339 2.74 -11.52 12.25
C GLY A 339 1.42 -11.83 12.96
N ALA A 340 0.71 -12.89 12.56
CA ALA A 340 -0.57 -13.26 13.17
C ALA A 340 -0.44 -13.65 14.65
N ILE A 341 0.65 -14.33 15.05
CA ILE A 341 0.89 -14.76 16.43
C ILE A 341 1.93 -13.91 17.18
N ARG A 342 2.31 -12.77 16.58
CA ARG A 342 3.25 -11.78 17.14
C ARG A 342 4.64 -12.29 17.49
N LEU A 343 5.19 -13.22 16.72
CA LEU A 343 6.60 -13.63 16.80
C LEU A 343 7.55 -12.63 16.15
N ASP A 344 7.02 -11.58 15.52
CA ASP A 344 7.73 -10.52 14.81
C ASP A 344 8.00 -9.25 15.67
N ARG A 345 7.77 -9.31 17.00
CA ARG A 345 7.79 -8.14 17.89
C ARG A 345 9.10 -7.37 17.88
N GLU A 346 10.24 -8.06 17.90
CA GLU A 346 11.57 -7.43 17.91
C GLU A 346 11.85 -6.74 16.57
N GLU A 347 11.57 -7.43 15.45
CA GLU A 347 11.73 -6.87 14.12
C GLU A 347 10.82 -5.67 13.90
N GLU A 348 9.57 -5.74 14.35
CA GLU A 348 8.61 -4.63 14.31
C GLU A 348 9.06 -3.44 15.19
N ALA A 349 9.64 -3.70 16.36
CA ALA A 349 10.16 -2.66 17.22
C ALA A 349 11.34 -1.94 16.56
N SER A 350 12.29 -2.67 15.99
CA SER A 350 13.43 -2.14 15.24
C SER A 350 12.98 -1.33 14.01
N ALA A 351 12.00 -1.84 13.26
CA ALA A 351 11.42 -1.13 12.12
C ALA A 351 10.75 0.19 12.55
N LYS A 352 10.04 0.21 13.68
CA LYS A 352 9.42 1.42 14.23
C LYS A 352 10.45 2.47 14.65
N VAL A 353 11.55 2.06 15.28
CA VAL A 353 12.65 2.97 15.64
C VAL A 353 13.23 3.60 14.38
N GLU A 354 13.52 2.79 13.35
CA GLU A 354 14.01 3.29 12.06
C GLU A 354 13.03 4.29 11.42
N ALA A 355 11.76 3.92 11.32
CA ALA A 355 10.75 4.77 10.71
C ALA A 355 10.58 6.11 11.47
N LEU A 356 10.64 6.10 12.80
CA LEU A 356 10.59 7.32 13.60
C LEU A 356 11.85 8.19 13.41
N GLN A 357 13.02 7.59 13.27
CA GLN A 357 14.24 8.34 12.95
C GLN A 357 14.08 9.08 11.62
N GLN A 358 13.54 8.40 10.58
CA GLN A 358 13.32 9.04 9.30
C GLN A 358 12.24 10.14 9.38
N LEU A 359 11.16 9.93 10.16
CA LEU A 359 10.17 10.98 10.42
C LEU A 359 10.75 12.19 11.14
N LYS A 360 11.64 11.99 12.13
CA LYS A 360 12.34 13.08 12.81
C LYS A 360 13.24 13.86 11.86
N ARG A 361 13.95 13.19 10.95
CA ARG A 361 14.81 13.82 9.93
C ARG A 361 14.06 14.80 9.04
N VAL A 362 12.81 14.50 8.71
CA VAL A 362 11.94 15.37 7.89
C VAL A 362 11.07 16.33 8.72
N GLY A 363 11.29 16.41 10.04
CA GLY A 363 10.54 17.30 10.93
C GLY A 363 9.10 16.85 11.24
N LEU A 364 8.76 15.58 10.99
CA LEU A 364 7.41 15.04 11.20
C LEU A 364 7.32 14.04 12.37
N GLY A 365 8.34 13.95 13.22
CA GLY A 365 8.41 12.95 14.29
C GLY A 365 7.24 13.02 15.29
N GLU A 366 6.82 14.24 15.68
CA GLU A 366 5.73 14.47 16.64
C GLU A 366 4.35 14.06 16.09
N LYS A 367 4.22 14.05 14.75
CA LYS A 367 2.98 13.72 14.03
C LYS A 367 2.89 12.24 13.65
N ALA A 368 3.78 11.38 14.13
CA ALA A 368 3.89 9.98 13.73
C ALA A 368 2.56 9.19 13.78
N GLY A 369 1.69 9.51 14.75
CA GLY A 369 0.36 8.90 14.91
C GLY A 369 -0.75 9.53 14.08
N GLU A 370 -0.53 10.68 13.45
CA GLU A 370 -1.53 11.32 12.59
C GLU A 370 -1.76 10.54 11.30
N GLN A 371 -2.92 10.70 10.66
CA GLN A 371 -3.19 10.13 9.35
C GLN A 371 -2.53 10.97 8.25
N ALA A 372 -1.87 10.30 7.30
CA ALA A 372 -1.15 10.97 6.22
C ALA A 372 -2.06 11.86 5.34
N GLY A 373 -3.34 11.51 5.21
CA GLY A 373 -4.32 12.29 4.47
C GLY A 373 -4.64 13.66 5.06
N ASN A 374 -4.33 13.89 6.35
CA ASN A 374 -4.58 15.17 7.03
C ASN A 374 -3.43 16.17 6.84
N LEU A 375 -2.30 15.73 6.27
CA LEU A 375 -1.16 16.62 6.07
C LEU A 375 -1.36 17.56 4.88
N PRO A 376 -0.85 18.81 4.96
CA PRO A 376 -0.64 19.65 3.79
C PRO A 376 0.25 18.98 2.75
N LEU A 377 0.09 19.33 1.47
CA LEU A 377 0.83 18.70 0.36
C LEU A 377 2.35 18.70 0.56
N GLY A 378 2.92 19.81 1.04
CA GLY A 378 4.35 19.89 1.32
C GLY A 378 4.83 18.87 2.35
N GLN A 379 4.09 18.69 3.45
CA GLN A 379 4.42 17.68 4.46
C GLN A 379 4.19 16.24 3.92
N GLN A 380 3.23 16.03 3.03
CA GLN A 380 3.07 14.74 2.37
C GLN A 380 4.29 14.39 1.49
N ARG A 381 4.88 15.37 0.81
CA ARG A 381 6.12 15.18 0.04
C ARG A 381 7.29 14.80 0.94
N LEU A 382 7.48 15.52 2.05
CA LEU A 382 8.51 15.17 3.04
C LEU A 382 8.30 13.75 3.61
N LEU A 383 7.04 13.35 3.82
CA LEU A 383 6.71 11.99 4.26
C LEU A 383 7.07 10.93 3.21
N GLU A 384 6.91 11.22 1.91
CA GLU A 384 7.38 10.32 0.84
C GLU A 384 8.89 10.16 0.84
N VAL A 385 9.62 11.25 1.07
CA VAL A 385 11.10 11.20 1.22
C VAL A 385 11.47 10.34 2.43
N ALA A 386 10.84 10.54 3.60
CA ALA A 386 11.07 9.71 4.79
C ALA A 386 10.81 8.23 4.52
N ARG A 387 9.74 7.89 3.79
CA ARG A 387 9.44 6.51 3.38
C ARG A 387 10.53 5.92 2.47
N ALA A 388 11.01 6.69 1.50
CA ALA A 388 12.09 6.27 0.60
C ALA A 388 13.40 6.02 1.37
N LEU A 389 13.72 6.88 2.34
CA LEU A 389 14.91 6.76 3.19
C LEU A 389 14.85 5.55 4.14
N ALA A 390 13.65 5.17 4.60
CA ALA A 390 13.47 4.02 5.48
C ALA A 390 13.85 2.67 4.81
N ALA A 391 13.91 2.62 3.48
CA ALA A 391 14.45 1.48 2.73
C ALA A 391 15.99 1.38 2.82
N ASP A 392 16.66 2.37 3.41
CA ASP A 392 18.12 2.51 3.43
C ASP A 392 18.75 2.33 2.04
N PRO A 393 18.36 3.18 1.06
CA PRO A 393 18.82 3.02 -0.31
C PRO A 393 20.29 3.38 -0.49
N VAL A 394 20.93 2.78 -1.50
CA VAL A 394 22.23 3.22 -2.03
C VAL A 394 22.04 4.45 -2.93
N VAL A 395 20.99 4.42 -3.76
CA VAL A 395 20.59 5.53 -4.62
C VAL A 395 19.13 5.90 -4.34
N VAL A 396 18.87 7.15 -4.03
CA VAL A 396 17.52 7.69 -3.94
C VAL A 396 17.22 8.60 -5.13
N ILE A 397 16.13 8.32 -5.83
CA ILE A 397 15.63 9.09 -6.97
C ILE A 397 14.45 9.93 -6.49
N LEU A 398 14.58 11.24 -6.58
CA LEU A 398 13.55 12.20 -6.18
C LEU A 398 12.96 12.85 -7.43
N ASP A 399 11.68 12.60 -7.66
CA ASP A 399 10.95 13.06 -8.86
C ASP A 399 10.08 14.27 -8.49
N GLU A 400 10.54 15.48 -8.82
CA GLU A 400 9.94 16.77 -8.51
C GLU A 400 9.55 16.94 -7.03
N PRO A 401 10.46 16.69 -6.08
CA PRO A 401 10.12 16.72 -4.64
C PRO A 401 9.79 18.13 -4.14
N ALA A 402 10.25 19.20 -4.81
CA ALA A 402 10.00 20.59 -4.43
C ALA A 402 8.71 21.19 -5.06
N ALA A 403 8.03 20.43 -5.95
CA ALA A 403 6.83 20.90 -6.61
C ALA A 403 5.68 21.17 -5.61
N GLY A 404 5.14 22.38 -5.61
CA GLY A 404 4.06 22.79 -4.72
C GLY A 404 4.46 23.07 -3.28
N LEU A 405 5.78 23.03 -2.96
CA LEU A 405 6.30 23.43 -1.65
C LEU A 405 6.33 24.94 -1.49
N ARG A 406 6.02 25.42 -0.27
CA ARG A 406 6.27 26.81 0.13
C ARG A 406 7.77 27.03 0.37
N ARG A 407 8.20 28.32 0.37
CA ARG A 407 9.62 28.68 0.54
C ARG A 407 10.29 28.01 1.75
N LEU A 408 9.64 28.01 2.90
CA LEU A 408 10.16 27.35 4.11
C LEU A 408 10.26 25.84 3.96
N GLU A 409 9.29 25.20 3.30
CA GLU A 409 9.30 23.76 3.06
C GLU A 409 10.41 23.36 2.07
N LYS A 410 10.66 24.20 1.03
CA LYS A 410 11.80 24.03 0.12
C LYS A 410 13.14 24.12 0.88
N GLN A 411 13.24 25.06 1.83
CA GLN A 411 14.45 25.19 2.64
C GLN A 411 14.69 23.93 3.48
N VAL A 412 13.66 23.42 4.17
CA VAL A 412 13.74 22.17 4.96
C VAL A 412 14.15 21.00 4.07
N LEU A 413 13.60 20.88 2.87
CA LEU A 413 13.99 19.84 1.92
C LEU A 413 15.45 20.01 1.47
N SER A 414 15.88 21.24 1.14
CA SER A 414 17.26 21.52 0.73
C SER A 414 18.26 21.14 1.82
N ASP A 415 17.99 21.52 3.07
CA ASP A 415 18.86 21.22 4.21
C ASP A 415 18.92 19.72 4.50
N LEU A 416 17.78 19.01 4.35
CA LEU A 416 17.74 17.55 4.41
C LEU A 416 18.63 16.92 3.32
N LEU A 417 18.50 17.36 2.06
CA LEU A 417 19.26 16.78 0.95
C LEU A 417 20.76 17.05 1.10
N ARG A 418 21.16 18.22 1.59
CA ARG A 418 22.55 18.53 1.94
C ARG A 418 23.08 17.61 3.06
N THR A 419 22.27 17.37 4.09
CA THR A 419 22.62 16.45 5.18
C THR A 419 22.84 15.04 4.64
N LEU A 420 21.91 14.54 3.80
CA LEU A 420 22.01 13.20 3.19
C LEU A 420 23.24 13.08 2.29
N ARG A 421 23.55 14.11 1.50
CA ARG A 421 24.77 14.18 0.69
C ARG A 421 26.02 14.08 1.58
N ASN A 422 26.09 14.84 2.67
CA ASN A 422 27.22 14.83 3.60
C ASN A 422 27.37 13.46 4.31
N GLU A 423 26.29 12.71 4.45
CA GLU A 423 26.28 11.32 4.92
C GLU A 423 26.71 10.30 3.83
N GLY A 424 27.07 10.77 2.63
CA GLY A 424 27.51 9.93 1.51
C GLY A 424 26.37 9.25 0.75
N MET A 425 25.12 9.75 0.84
CA MET A 425 24.02 9.22 0.06
C MET A 425 24.06 9.71 -1.39
N THR A 426 23.86 8.80 -2.32
CA THR A 426 23.75 9.14 -3.74
C THR A 426 22.31 9.54 -4.08
N ILE A 427 22.14 10.70 -4.70
CA ILE A 427 20.82 11.28 -4.98
C ILE A 427 20.73 11.61 -6.47
N VAL A 428 19.65 11.17 -7.12
CA VAL A 428 19.25 11.66 -8.45
C VAL A 428 18.03 12.54 -8.25
N LEU A 429 18.17 13.83 -8.55
CA LEU A 429 17.15 14.84 -8.36
C LEU A 429 16.60 15.28 -9.72
N VAL A 430 15.31 15.02 -9.96
CA VAL A 430 14.60 15.56 -11.12
C VAL A 430 13.80 16.76 -10.66
N GLU A 431 14.08 17.92 -11.23
CA GLU A 431 13.41 19.18 -10.90
C GLU A 431 13.38 20.10 -12.09
N HIS A 432 12.45 21.04 -12.06
CA HIS A 432 12.31 22.12 -13.02
C HIS A 432 12.57 23.52 -12.41
N ASP A 433 12.69 23.59 -11.08
CA ASP A 433 13.09 24.81 -10.36
C ASP A 433 14.63 24.95 -10.42
N MET A 434 15.09 25.74 -11.39
CA MET A 434 16.51 25.92 -11.66
C MET A 434 17.28 26.50 -10.47
N GLU A 435 16.68 27.44 -9.72
CA GLU A 435 17.30 28.03 -8.55
C GLU A 435 17.54 26.96 -7.47
N PHE A 436 16.56 26.09 -7.23
CA PHE A 436 16.65 25.00 -6.29
C PHE A 436 17.75 23.99 -6.70
N VAL A 437 17.78 23.60 -7.98
CA VAL A 437 18.75 22.63 -8.53
C VAL A 437 20.17 23.18 -8.44
N MET A 438 20.42 24.39 -8.99
CA MET A 438 21.77 24.97 -9.09
C MET A 438 22.48 25.14 -7.74
N ASN A 439 21.71 25.33 -6.66
CA ASN A 439 22.25 25.51 -5.31
C ASN A 439 22.48 24.18 -4.55
N LEU A 440 22.10 23.04 -5.13
CA LEU A 440 22.05 21.76 -4.40
C LEU A 440 22.89 20.66 -5.06
N VAL A 441 22.94 20.62 -6.40
CA VAL A 441 23.52 19.48 -7.11
C VAL A 441 25.00 19.64 -7.42
N ASP A 442 25.72 18.53 -7.53
CA ASP A 442 27.14 18.52 -7.90
C ASP A 442 27.35 18.55 -9.40
N ARG A 443 26.47 17.90 -10.15
CA ARG A 443 26.54 17.76 -11.59
C ARG A 443 25.11 17.70 -12.16
N ILE A 444 24.95 18.14 -13.39
CA ILE A 444 23.66 18.19 -14.09
C ILE A 444 23.76 17.45 -15.39
N VAL A 445 22.73 16.64 -15.68
CA VAL A 445 22.43 16.09 -17.00
C VAL A 445 21.19 16.78 -17.54
N VAL A 446 21.30 17.35 -18.70
CA VAL A 446 20.20 18.03 -19.38
C VAL A 446 19.64 17.13 -20.47
N MET A 447 18.33 16.92 -20.45
CA MET A 447 17.62 16.22 -21.50
C MET A 447 16.76 17.18 -22.32
N ASP A 448 16.74 16.94 -23.63
CA ASP A 448 15.81 17.60 -24.56
C ASP A 448 15.39 16.62 -25.66
N PHE A 449 14.13 16.63 -26.07
CA PHE A 449 13.53 15.74 -27.09
C PHE A 449 13.95 14.26 -26.96
N GLY A 450 14.06 13.77 -25.73
CA GLY A 450 14.43 12.37 -25.44
C GLY A 450 15.93 12.07 -25.49
N ALA A 451 16.80 13.02 -25.84
CA ALA A 451 18.25 12.85 -25.89
C ALA A 451 18.96 13.63 -24.78
N LYS A 452 20.21 13.26 -24.49
CA LYS A 452 21.10 14.03 -23.63
C LYS A 452 21.64 15.24 -24.40
N LEU A 453 21.27 16.45 -23.97
CA LEU A 453 21.68 17.71 -24.59
C LEU A 453 23.06 18.17 -24.07
N ALA A 454 23.25 18.12 -22.75
CA ALA A 454 24.47 18.57 -22.09
C ALA A 454 24.68 17.81 -20.76
N GLU A 455 25.92 17.82 -20.28
CA GLU A 455 26.30 17.29 -18.98
C GLU A 455 27.52 18.09 -18.47
N GLY A 456 27.44 18.54 -17.19
CA GLY A 456 28.53 19.35 -16.61
C GLY A 456 28.19 19.87 -15.21
N LEU A 457 29.06 20.73 -14.72
CA LEU A 457 28.86 21.46 -13.46
C LEU A 457 27.71 22.47 -13.59
N PRO A 458 27.01 22.83 -12.48
CA PRO A 458 25.93 23.80 -12.52
C PRO A 458 26.29 25.12 -13.23
N ALA A 459 27.50 25.64 -13.02
CA ALA A 459 27.97 26.87 -13.66
C ALA A 459 28.14 26.72 -15.20
N GLU A 460 28.62 25.55 -15.64
CA GLU A 460 28.82 25.26 -17.06
C GLU A 460 27.46 25.12 -17.76
N ILE A 461 26.54 24.38 -17.18
CA ILE A 461 25.18 24.20 -17.71
C ILE A 461 24.41 25.52 -17.78
N ARG A 462 24.59 26.41 -16.80
CA ARG A 462 23.96 27.74 -16.79
C ARG A 462 24.45 28.62 -17.95
N ALA A 463 25.74 28.46 -18.34
CA ALA A 463 26.36 29.21 -19.40
C ALA A 463 26.18 28.59 -20.80
N ASP A 464 25.70 27.35 -20.91
CA ASP A 464 25.55 26.66 -22.20
C ASP A 464 24.37 27.26 -23.00
N ALA A 465 24.66 27.84 -24.15
CA ALA A 465 23.68 28.47 -25.02
C ALA A 465 22.58 27.52 -25.51
N ARG A 466 22.93 26.23 -25.76
CA ARG A 466 21.97 25.19 -26.16
C ARG A 466 20.95 24.90 -25.07
N VAL A 467 21.41 24.91 -23.82
CA VAL A 467 20.53 24.71 -22.64
C VAL A 467 19.60 25.92 -22.48
N GLN A 468 20.13 27.13 -22.62
CA GLN A 468 19.31 28.34 -22.55
C GLN A 468 18.26 28.37 -23.66
N GLU A 469 18.60 28.00 -24.89
CA GLU A 469 17.68 27.91 -26.00
C GLU A 469 16.57 26.87 -25.77
N ALA A 470 16.92 25.67 -25.26
CA ALA A 470 15.94 24.62 -24.94
C ALA A 470 14.90 25.06 -23.89
N TYR A 471 15.28 25.93 -22.96
CA TYR A 471 14.35 26.50 -21.96
C TYR A 471 13.62 27.76 -22.43
N LEU A 472 14.23 28.58 -23.29
CA LEU A 472 13.64 29.80 -23.83
C LEU A 472 12.82 29.56 -25.10
N GLY A 473 13.20 28.60 -25.92
CA GLY A 473 12.52 28.23 -27.17
C GLY A 473 11.16 27.58 -27.03
N GLY A 474 10.73 27.28 -25.80
CA GLY A 474 9.36 26.81 -25.49
C GLY A 474 8.32 27.94 -25.34
N VAL A 475 8.69 29.20 -25.65
CA VAL A 475 7.82 30.37 -25.62
C VAL A 475 7.72 30.95 -27.04
N VAL A 476 7.22 30.14 -27.98
CA VAL A 476 6.64 30.61 -29.24
C VAL A 476 5.32 29.91 -29.47
#